data_c55563fcf2b9c070d7028f253aae02b8
#
_entry.id   c55563fcf2b9c070d7028f253aae02b8
#
_cell.length_a   1.000
_cell.length_b   1.000
_cell.length_c   1.000
_cell.angle_alpha   90.00
_cell.angle_beta   90.00
_cell.angle_gamma   90.00
#
_symmetry.space_group_name_H-M   'P 1'
#
loop_
_entity.id
_entity.type
_entity.pdbx_description
1 polymer ?
#
loop_
_entity_poly.entity_id
_entity_poly.type
_entity_poly.pdbx_seq_one_letter_code
_entity_poly.pdbx_strand_id
1 'polypeptide(L)'
;ALALQYICEAACKYGVFTSLVMPHLYEKAMLEARYGNMIRVVADTGDGGWKHFSAAHRGQFFPTWPNYDNMFDGFIYWSSLSGRDKIILDGDFTRLNTFANANEMESVISLQLLAGGPIAVADRPSSIGNRVSFYQNKELLRLNKERFVGKPLSVDHRDVRSQIWAGKLTDGSWIIGFFNREDTLQVRQIDFRQLGLKGKWRIRDMWKHTDERPDEAYQVTLAPHACKVIHLTKSTKSR
;
A
#
# COMPACT_ATOMS: atom_id res chain seq x y z
N ALA A 1 -4.57 15.57 -23.34
CA ALA A 1 -4.90 14.21 -23.77
C ALA A 1 -3.95 13.73 -24.88
N LEU A 2 -3.97 14.31 -26.09
CA LEU A 2 -3.17 13.82 -27.23
C LEU A 2 -1.65 13.79 -26.96
N ALA A 3 -1.08 14.81 -26.33
CA ALA A 3 0.35 14.85 -26.03
C ALA A 3 0.76 13.70 -25.11
N LEU A 4 -0.02 13.41 -24.05
CA LEU A 4 0.22 12.29 -23.15
C LEU A 4 0.15 10.96 -23.90
N GLN A 5 -0.86 10.79 -24.74
CA GLN A 5 -1.03 9.59 -25.55
C GLN A 5 0.19 9.36 -26.44
N TYR A 6 0.60 10.36 -27.23
CA TYR A 6 1.76 10.24 -28.13
C TYR A 6 3.05 9.93 -27.39
N ILE A 7 3.29 10.57 -26.24
CA ILE A 7 4.47 10.31 -25.42
C ILE A 7 4.47 8.86 -24.92
N CYS A 8 3.35 8.39 -24.38
CA CYS A 8 3.25 7.04 -23.84
C CYS A 8 3.29 5.97 -24.94
N GLU A 9 2.67 6.22 -26.09
CA GLU A 9 2.75 5.31 -27.26
C GLU A 9 4.18 5.21 -27.80
N ALA A 10 4.87 6.34 -27.92
CA ALA A 10 6.27 6.36 -28.34
C ALA A 10 7.16 5.62 -27.32
N ALA A 11 6.98 5.88 -26.02
CA ALA A 11 7.69 5.19 -24.97
C ALA A 11 7.46 3.67 -25.02
N CYS A 12 6.22 3.24 -25.16
CA CYS A 12 5.86 1.83 -25.28
C CYS A 12 6.53 1.17 -26.49
N LYS A 13 6.53 1.85 -27.65
CA LYS A 13 7.16 1.36 -28.88
C LYS A 13 8.67 1.07 -28.71
N TYR A 14 9.34 1.87 -27.89
CA TYR A 14 10.77 1.72 -27.63
C TYR A 14 11.09 1.01 -26.29
N GLY A 15 10.09 0.41 -25.64
CA GLY A 15 10.28 -0.31 -24.37
C GLY A 15 10.64 0.58 -23.19
N VAL A 16 10.29 1.87 -23.25
CA VAL A 16 10.56 2.83 -22.18
C VAL A 16 9.42 2.82 -21.16
N PHE A 17 9.76 2.62 -19.89
CA PHE A 17 8.81 2.70 -18.77
C PHE A 17 8.40 4.15 -18.51
N THR A 18 7.10 4.42 -18.43
CA THR A 18 6.58 5.76 -18.13
C THR A 18 6.08 5.85 -16.70
N SER A 19 6.62 6.80 -15.95
CA SER A 19 6.13 7.21 -14.64
C SER A 19 5.45 8.57 -14.78
N LEU A 20 4.14 8.59 -14.54
CA LEU A 20 3.31 9.77 -14.70
C LEU A 20 3.03 10.41 -13.33
N VAL A 21 2.94 11.74 -13.30
CA VAL A 21 2.87 12.46 -12.03
C VAL A 21 1.45 12.87 -11.65
N MET A 22 0.60 13.16 -12.62
CA MET A 22 -0.74 13.70 -12.37
C MET A 22 -1.84 12.82 -12.94
N PRO A 23 -2.70 12.22 -12.09
CA PRO A 23 -3.91 11.59 -12.57
C PRO A 23 -4.83 12.61 -13.25
N HIS A 24 -5.39 12.24 -14.39
CA HIS A 24 -6.29 13.09 -15.13
C HIS A 24 -7.66 13.13 -14.45
N LEU A 25 -7.97 14.22 -13.77
CA LEU A 25 -9.17 14.37 -12.94
C LEU A 25 -10.47 14.15 -13.70
N TYR A 26 -10.57 14.70 -14.89
CA TYR A 26 -11.80 14.67 -15.69
C TYR A 26 -12.15 13.30 -16.23
N GLU A 27 -11.14 12.51 -16.52
CA GLU A 27 -11.29 11.17 -17.11
C GLU A 27 -10.97 10.05 -16.12
N LYS A 28 -10.91 10.36 -14.83
CA LYS A 28 -10.61 9.40 -13.75
C LYS A 28 -9.34 8.59 -14.03
N ALA A 29 -8.31 9.25 -14.51
CA ALA A 29 -7.04 8.66 -14.91
C ALA A 29 -7.14 7.58 -16.00
N MET A 30 -8.16 7.62 -16.85
CA MET A 30 -8.35 6.62 -17.91
C MET A 30 -7.25 6.64 -18.96
N LEU A 31 -6.69 7.83 -19.28
CA LEU A 31 -5.57 7.94 -20.21
C LEU A 31 -4.29 7.34 -19.62
N GLU A 32 -4.00 7.68 -18.37
CA GLU A 32 -2.84 7.16 -17.64
C GLU A 32 -2.95 5.64 -17.48
N ALA A 33 -4.13 5.15 -17.10
CA ALA A 33 -4.37 3.71 -16.98
C ALA A 33 -4.24 2.95 -18.29
N ARG A 34 -4.55 3.61 -19.42
CA ARG A 34 -4.45 3.00 -20.76
C ARG A 34 -3.04 3.02 -21.33
N TYR A 35 -2.30 4.09 -21.11
CA TYR A 35 -1.03 4.35 -21.80
C TYR A 35 0.18 4.43 -20.89
N GLY A 36 0.00 4.66 -19.60
CA GLY A 36 1.08 4.75 -18.61
C GLY A 36 1.41 3.43 -17.96
N ASN A 37 2.58 3.35 -17.34
CA ASN A 37 2.98 2.19 -16.54
C ASN A 37 2.81 2.44 -15.03
N MET A 38 3.09 3.66 -14.59
CA MET A 38 3.00 4.07 -13.19
C MET A 38 2.41 5.48 -13.09
N ILE A 39 1.68 5.75 -12.01
CA ILE A 39 1.05 7.04 -11.76
C ILE A 39 1.18 7.42 -10.29
N ARG A 40 1.63 8.64 -10.02
CA ARG A 40 1.67 9.18 -8.65
C ARG A 40 0.27 9.63 -8.22
N VAL A 41 -0.15 9.21 -7.02
CA VAL A 41 -1.52 9.33 -6.53
C VAL A 41 -1.67 10.25 -5.32
N VAL A 42 -0.64 11.00 -4.98
CA VAL A 42 -0.58 11.89 -3.82
C VAL A 42 0.20 13.16 -4.14
N ALA A 43 0.00 14.22 -3.36
CA ALA A 43 0.78 15.46 -3.40
C ALA A 43 2.27 15.21 -3.17
N ASP A 44 3.10 16.18 -3.52
CA ASP A 44 4.54 16.13 -3.24
C ASP A 44 4.79 15.84 -1.76
N THR A 45 5.77 14.97 -1.50
CA THR A 45 6.13 14.53 -0.14
C THR A 45 6.34 15.67 0.84
N GLY A 46 6.75 16.87 0.37
CA GLY A 46 6.92 18.05 1.20
C GLY A 46 7.84 17.76 2.39
N ASP A 47 7.35 17.99 3.61
CA ASP A 47 8.08 17.71 4.85
C ASP A 47 8.13 16.22 5.20
N GLY A 48 7.35 15.39 4.54
CA GLY A 48 7.29 13.94 4.78
C GLY A 48 6.53 13.56 6.05
N GLY A 49 6.94 12.44 6.65
CA GLY A 49 6.42 11.94 7.92
C GLY A 49 4.95 11.53 7.88
N TRP A 50 4.38 11.38 9.09
CA TRP A 50 3.01 10.92 9.26
C TRP A 50 1.97 11.84 8.61
N LYS A 51 2.24 13.15 8.60
CA LYS A 51 1.37 14.14 7.97
C LYS A 51 1.15 13.84 6.49
N HIS A 52 2.24 13.70 5.74
CA HIS A 52 2.17 13.36 4.31
C HIS A 52 1.63 11.95 4.08
N PHE A 53 1.99 10.99 4.93
CA PHE A 53 1.55 9.61 4.77
C PHE A 53 0.06 9.45 5.03
N SER A 54 -0.51 10.06 6.08
CA SER A 54 -1.83 9.69 6.57
C SER A 54 -2.71 10.83 7.10
N ALA A 55 -2.14 11.93 7.61
CA ALA A 55 -2.90 12.89 8.41
C ALA A 55 -3.34 14.14 7.64
N ALA A 56 -2.60 14.59 6.61
CA ALA A 56 -2.92 15.80 5.88
C ALA A 56 -4.27 15.70 5.19
N HIS A 57 -5.20 16.59 5.51
CA HIS A 57 -6.53 16.69 4.92
C HIS A 57 -7.24 15.34 4.74
N ARG A 58 -7.15 14.50 5.76
CA ARG A 58 -7.65 13.13 5.76
C ARG A 58 -9.12 13.04 5.36
N GLY A 59 -9.43 12.18 4.39
CA GLY A 59 -10.78 11.98 3.87
C GLY A 59 -11.34 13.13 3.05
N GLN A 60 -10.51 14.13 2.73
CA GLN A 60 -10.92 15.30 1.96
C GLN A 60 -10.37 15.18 0.54
N PHE A 61 -11.27 15.23 -0.42
CA PHE A 61 -10.93 15.30 -1.83
C PHE A 61 -10.69 16.75 -2.24
N PHE A 62 -9.56 17.00 -2.87
CA PHE A 62 -9.23 18.31 -3.45
C PHE A 62 -9.39 18.22 -4.97
N PRO A 63 -10.13 19.16 -5.58
CA PRO A 63 -10.28 19.18 -7.04
C PRO A 63 -9.02 19.65 -7.76
N THR A 64 -8.00 20.02 -7.02
CA THR A 64 -6.67 20.37 -7.52
C THR A 64 -5.73 19.17 -7.41
N TRP A 65 -4.72 19.16 -8.27
CA TRP A 65 -3.72 18.13 -8.33
C TRP A 65 -2.99 17.91 -6.98
N PRO A 66 -2.70 16.64 -6.67
CA PRO A 66 -3.05 15.36 -7.29
C PRO A 66 -4.30 14.68 -6.70
N ASN A 67 -5.22 15.36 -6.10
CA ASN A 67 -6.49 14.97 -5.49
C ASN A 67 -6.44 14.76 -3.98
N TYR A 68 -5.39 14.16 -3.45
CA TYR A 68 -5.21 13.91 -2.02
C TYR A 68 -3.84 14.40 -1.56
N ASP A 69 -3.80 14.99 -0.36
CA ASP A 69 -2.56 15.49 0.25
C ASP A 69 -1.84 14.41 1.07
N ASN A 70 -2.50 13.29 1.31
CA ASN A 70 -1.87 12.18 2.02
C ASN A 70 -1.87 10.90 1.17
N MET A 71 -0.80 10.15 1.31
CA MET A 71 -0.55 8.93 0.57
C MET A 71 -1.64 7.87 0.80
N PHE A 72 -2.11 7.72 2.03
CA PHE A 72 -3.07 6.69 2.40
C PHE A 72 -4.39 6.85 1.65
N ASP A 73 -4.93 8.06 1.64
CA ASP A 73 -6.18 8.36 0.93
C ASP A 73 -6.01 8.27 -0.59
N GLY A 74 -4.86 8.71 -1.10
CA GLY A 74 -4.53 8.53 -2.52
C GLY A 74 -4.56 7.07 -2.95
N PHE A 75 -3.94 6.18 -2.19
CA PHE A 75 -3.98 4.75 -2.47
C PHE A 75 -5.39 4.16 -2.38
N ILE A 76 -6.20 4.54 -1.37
CA ILE A 76 -7.59 4.08 -1.26
C ILE A 76 -8.38 4.47 -2.52
N TYR A 77 -8.35 5.75 -2.87
CA TYR A 77 -9.14 6.28 -3.97
C TYR A 77 -8.78 5.65 -5.32
N TRP A 78 -7.47 5.57 -5.62
CA TRP A 78 -6.97 5.06 -6.89
C TRP A 78 -6.81 3.54 -6.94
N SER A 79 -7.10 2.83 -5.86
CA SER A 79 -6.94 1.37 -5.76
C SER A 79 -7.65 0.61 -6.89
N SER A 80 -8.76 1.11 -7.43
CA SER A 80 -9.50 0.48 -8.52
C SER A 80 -8.70 0.38 -9.82
N LEU A 81 -7.74 1.29 -10.05
CA LEU A 81 -6.90 1.30 -11.26
C LEU A 81 -5.74 0.32 -11.17
N SER A 82 -5.25 0.02 -9.97
CA SER A 82 -4.12 -0.90 -9.77
C SER A 82 -4.53 -2.35 -9.94
N GLY A 83 -3.56 -3.22 -10.13
CA GLY A 83 -3.76 -4.66 -10.26
C GLY A 83 -2.54 -5.30 -10.92
N ARG A 84 -2.48 -6.62 -10.88
CA ARG A 84 -1.46 -7.35 -11.64
C ARG A 84 -1.61 -7.01 -13.13
N ASP A 85 -0.50 -6.63 -13.75
CA ASP A 85 -0.45 -6.22 -15.17
C ASP A 85 -1.29 -4.97 -15.51
N LYS A 86 -1.62 -4.17 -14.51
CA LYS A 86 -2.24 -2.85 -14.63
C LYS A 86 -1.27 -1.77 -14.21
N ILE A 87 -1.76 -0.52 -14.18
CA ILE A 87 -0.96 0.62 -13.74
C ILE A 87 -0.50 0.46 -12.28
N ILE A 88 0.74 0.83 -12.04
CA ILE A 88 1.33 0.86 -10.71
C ILE A 88 0.98 2.20 -10.05
N LEU A 89 0.51 2.16 -8.80
CA LEU A 89 0.28 3.36 -8.02
C LEU A 89 1.55 3.74 -7.27
N ASP A 90 1.94 5.01 -7.38
CA ASP A 90 3.11 5.57 -6.74
C ASP A 90 2.71 6.52 -5.61
N GLY A 91 3.20 6.26 -4.42
CA GLY A 91 2.96 7.07 -3.23
C GLY A 91 3.97 8.20 -3.03
N ASP A 92 4.78 8.52 -4.05
CA ASP A 92 5.88 9.48 -3.97
C ASP A 92 7.03 9.00 -3.06
N PHE A 93 7.94 9.87 -2.71
CA PHE A 93 9.16 9.56 -1.97
C PHE A 93 8.91 9.23 -0.51
N THR A 94 9.68 8.27 0.00
CA THR A 94 9.71 7.90 1.42
C THR A 94 11.02 8.35 2.05
N ARG A 95 10.92 9.12 3.14
CA ARG A 95 12.04 9.58 3.96
C ARG A 95 11.82 9.14 5.40
N LEU A 96 12.38 8.01 5.80
CA LEU A 96 12.12 7.43 7.12
C LEU A 96 12.61 8.30 8.28
N ASN A 97 13.60 9.15 8.04
CA ASN A 97 14.08 10.10 9.04
C ASN A 97 13.05 11.19 9.42
N THR A 98 11.95 11.31 8.67
CA THR A 98 10.87 12.27 8.96
C THR A 98 9.73 11.67 9.79
N PHE A 99 9.74 10.35 10.00
CA PHE A 99 8.75 9.66 10.84
C PHE A 99 9.19 9.62 12.31
N ALA A 100 8.24 9.76 13.22
CA ALA A 100 8.52 9.90 14.64
C ALA A 100 8.95 8.59 15.33
N ASN A 101 8.46 7.46 14.85
CA ASN A 101 8.64 6.15 15.50
C ASN A 101 8.57 4.97 14.53
N ALA A 102 8.86 3.77 15.03
CA ALA A 102 8.86 2.54 14.27
C ALA A 102 7.48 2.20 13.67
N ASN A 103 6.39 2.45 14.39
CA ASN A 103 5.04 2.15 13.92
C ASN A 103 4.73 2.89 12.62
N GLU A 104 5.09 4.17 12.56
CA GLU A 104 4.89 5.00 11.36
C GLU A 104 5.74 4.52 10.19
N MET A 105 7.00 4.15 10.45
CA MET A 105 7.91 3.63 9.42
C MET A 105 7.44 2.29 8.87
N GLU A 106 7.00 1.37 9.72
CA GLU A 106 6.42 0.10 9.31
C GLU A 106 5.13 0.32 8.49
N SER A 107 4.29 1.27 8.90
CA SER A 107 3.02 1.57 8.22
C SER A 107 3.23 2.11 6.79
N VAL A 108 4.14 3.06 6.59
CA VAL A 108 4.37 3.62 5.26
C VAL A 108 4.96 2.59 4.29
N ILE A 109 5.90 1.78 4.74
CA ILE A 109 6.49 0.71 3.92
C ILE A 109 5.43 -0.36 3.61
N SER A 110 4.66 -0.77 4.62
CA SER A 110 3.63 -1.79 4.45
C SER A 110 2.57 -1.38 3.44
N LEU A 111 2.06 -0.15 3.53
CA LEU A 111 0.99 0.29 2.62
C LEU A 111 1.46 0.33 1.16
N GLN A 112 2.64 0.89 0.89
CA GLN A 112 3.18 0.94 -0.47
C GLN A 112 3.31 -0.46 -1.07
N LEU A 113 3.90 -1.39 -0.34
CA LEU A 113 4.06 -2.78 -0.80
C LEU A 113 2.73 -3.52 -0.92
N LEU A 114 1.79 -3.28 -0.01
CA LEU A 114 0.44 -3.87 -0.10
C LEU A 114 -0.35 -3.33 -1.28
N ALA A 115 -0.21 -2.05 -1.59
CA ALA A 115 -0.84 -1.45 -2.77
C ALA A 115 -0.16 -1.84 -4.09
N GLY A 116 0.96 -2.57 -4.04
CA GLY A 116 1.74 -2.97 -5.22
C GLY A 116 2.59 -1.84 -5.79
N GLY A 117 2.81 -0.78 -5.01
CA GLY A 117 3.64 0.36 -5.38
C GLY A 117 5.14 0.14 -5.14
N PRO A 118 6.00 0.99 -5.70
CA PRO A 118 7.41 1.01 -5.38
C PRO A 118 7.64 1.66 -4.02
N ILE A 119 8.81 1.41 -3.43
CA ILE A 119 9.34 2.24 -2.35
C ILE A 119 10.41 3.14 -2.95
N ALA A 120 10.07 4.39 -3.20
CA ALA A 120 11.01 5.39 -3.70
C ALA A 120 11.77 6.01 -2.52
N VAL A 121 12.98 5.51 -2.24
CA VAL A 121 13.80 5.95 -1.10
C VAL A 121 14.40 7.32 -1.37
N ALA A 122 14.11 8.29 -0.53
CA ALA A 122 14.67 9.65 -0.58
C ALA A 122 15.45 10.03 0.70
N ASP A 123 15.75 9.07 1.55
CA ASP A 123 16.67 9.27 2.67
C ASP A 123 18.10 9.50 2.18
N ARG A 124 18.81 10.38 2.85
CA ARG A 124 20.23 10.57 2.62
C ARG A 124 21.06 9.57 3.45
N PRO A 125 22.18 9.05 2.95
CA PRO A 125 23.06 8.16 3.72
C PRO A 125 23.46 8.74 5.09
N SER A 126 23.60 10.07 5.18
CA SER A 126 23.94 10.78 6.42
C SER A 126 22.80 10.88 7.44
N SER A 127 21.54 10.69 7.03
CA SER A 127 20.35 10.88 7.88
C SER A 127 19.57 9.61 8.18
N ILE A 128 19.74 8.55 7.37
CA ILE A 128 18.94 7.33 7.53
C ILE A 128 19.33 6.52 8.79
N GLY A 129 20.61 6.44 9.11
CA GLY A 129 21.10 5.66 10.26
C GLY A 129 20.55 4.24 10.28
N ASN A 130 20.20 3.76 11.48
CA ASN A 130 19.64 2.40 11.67
C ASN A 130 18.26 2.18 11.03
N ARG A 131 17.61 3.24 10.55
CA ARG A 131 16.29 3.13 9.88
C ARG A 131 16.38 2.38 8.56
N VAL A 132 17.57 2.21 8.00
CA VAL A 132 17.78 1.39 6.79
C VAL A 132 17.23 -0.03 6.94
N SER A 133 17.21 -0.58 8.17
CA SER A 133 16.67 -1.91 8.45
C SER A 133 15.19 -2.08 8.06
N PHE A 134 14.39 -1.02 8.13
CA PHE A 134 12.98 -1.05 7.71
C PHE A 134 12.84 -1.29 6.20
N TYR A 135 13.77 -0.82 5.38
CA TYR A 135 13.80 -1.10 3.94
C TYR A 135 14.31 -2.51 3.59
N GLN A 136 14.82 -3.27 4.56
CA GLN A 136 15.48 -4.56 4.34
C GLN A 136 14.61 -5.77 4.72
N ASN A 137 13.34 -5.57 5.05
CA ASN A 137 12.43 -6.68 5.35
C ASN A 137 12.17 -7.53 4.11
N LYS A 138 12.86 -8.68 4.01
CA LYS A 138 12.83 -9.56 2.83
C LYS A 138 11.45 -10.17 2.57
N GLU A 139 10.66 -10.44 3.62
CA GLU A 139 9.32 -11.00 3.46
C GLU A 139 8.37 -10.00 2.81
N LEU A 140 8.44 -8.74 3.21
CA LEU A 140 7.64 -7.68 2.61
C LEU A 140 8.12 -7.30 1.20
N LEU A 141 9.44 -7.17 0.99
CA LEU A 141 10.00 -6.87 -0.34
C LEU A 141 9.69 -7.95 -1.38
N ARG A 142 9.50 -9.19 -0.94
CA ARG A 142 9.05 -10.28 -1.80
C ARG A 142 7.71 -9.97 -2.48
N LEU A 143 6.80 -9.24 -1.82
CA LEU A 143 5.51 -8.87 -2.40
C LEU A 143 5.66 -8.11 -3.71
N ASN A 144 6.58 -7.15 -3.75
CA ASN A 144 6.86 -6.41 -4.97
C ASN A 144 7.44 -7.32 -6.07
N LYS A 145 8.41 -8.19 -5.72
CA LYS A 145 8.98 -9.18 -6.65
C LYS A 145 7.92 -10.12 -7.24
N GLU A 146 6.91 -10.51 -6.45
CA GLU A 146 5.82 -11.38 -6.88
C GLU A 146 4.67 -10.61 -7.56
N ARG A 147 4.85 -9.31 -7.79
CA ARG A 147 3.84 -8.44 -8.41
C ARG A 147 2.50 -8.47 -7.64
N PHE A 148 2.60 -8.56 -6.32
CA PHE A 148 1.44 -8.53 -5.44
C PHE A 148 0.75 -7.17 -5.51
N VAL A 149 -0.58 -7.17 -5.56
CA VAL A 149 -1.39 -5.98 -5.43
C VAL A 149 -2.60 -6.30 -4.57
N GLY A 150 -2.61 -5.78 -3.37
CA GLY A 150 -3.76 -5.81 -2.46
C GLY A 150 -4.73 -4.67 -2.74
N LYS A 151 -5.90 -4.79 -2.11
CA LYS A 151 -6.97 -3.79 -2.17
C LYS A 151 -7.49 -3.50 -0.77
N PRO A 152 -7.92 -2.26 -0.50
CA PRO A 152 -8.67 -1.98 0.74
C PRO A 152 -10.01 -2.72 0.71
N LEU A 153 -10.48 -3.15 1.86
CA LEU A 153 -11.80 -3.80 1.96
C LEU A 153 -12.97 -2.82 1.79
N SER A 154 -12.70 -1.53 1.83
CA SER A 154 -13.64 -0.47 1.50
C SER A 154 -12.89 0.70 0.84
N VAL A 155 -13.49 1.33 -0.16
CA VAL A 155 -12.98 2.55 -0.77
C VAL A 155 -13.58 3.83 -0.15
N ASP A 156 -14.49 3.69 0.81
CA ASP A 156 -14.98 4.82 1.61
C ASP A 156 -13.96 5.12 2.71
N HIS A 157 -13.35 6.31 2.67
CA HIS A 157 -12.36 6.76 3.66
C HIS A 157 -12.91 6.82 5.10
N ARG A 158 -14.24 6.90 5.27
CA ARG A 158 -14.91 6.90 6.59
C ARG A 158 -15.14 5.52 7.15
N ASP A 159 -15.12 4.50 6.29
CA ASP A 159 -15.26 3.11 6.71
C ASP A 159 -13.92 2.60 7.23
N VAL A 160 -13.91 2.10 8.46
CA VAL A 160 -12.71 1.53 9.09
C VAL A 160 -12.09 0.40 8.25
N ARG A 161 -12.88 -0.29 7.43
CA ARG A 161 -12.40 -1.33 6.52
C ARG A 161 -11.51 -0.81 5.41
N SER A 162 -11.48 0.52 5.15
CA SER A 162 -10.49 1.13 4.25
C SER A 162 -9.06 1.02 4.79
N GLN A 163 -8.91 0.77 6.09
CA GLN A 163 -7.64 0.55 6.78
C GLN A 163 -7.25 -0.95 6.86
N ILE A 164 -8.00 -1.83 6.18
CA ILE A 164 -7.66 -3.25 6.04
C ILE A 164 -7.46 -3.55 4.56
N TRP A 165 -6.26 -3.99 4.21
CA TRP A 165 -5.88 -4.28 2.83
C TRP A 165 -5.65 -5.78 2.67
N ALA A 166 -6.18 -6.35 1.60
CA ALA A 166 -6.03 -7.78 1.36
C ALA A 166 -5.77 -8.08 -0.13
N GLY A 167 -5.02 -9.14 -0.38
CA GLY A 167 -4.77 -9.63 -1.72
C GLY A 167 -4.28 -11.07 -1.73
N LYS A 168 -4.42 -11.71 -2.87
CA LYS A 168 -4.03 -13.10 -3.10
C LYS A 168 -2.72 -13.16 -3.87
N LEU A 169 -1.80 -14.00 -3.42
CA LEU A 169 -0.58 -14.36 -4.15
C LEU A 169 -0.85 -15.43 -5.21
N THR A 170 0.08 -15.61 -6.12
CA THR A 170 -0.04 -16.59 -7.22
C THR A 170 -0.08 -18.03 -6.75
N ASP A 171 0.54 -18.33 -5.60
CA ASP A 171 0.53 -19.65 -4.97
C ASP A 171 -0.78 -19.96 -4.21
N GLY A 172 -1.72 -19.02 -4.21
CA GLY A 172 -3.01 -19.17 -3.52
C GLY A 172 -3.01 -18.70 -2.07
N SER A 173 -1.88 -18.32 -1.51
CA SER A 173 -1.78 -17.70 -0.19
C SER A 173 -2.28 -16.26 -0.21
N TRP A 174 -2.50 -15.65 0.95
CA TRP A 174 -3.05 -14.32 1.09
C TRP A 174 -2.17 -13.44 1.97
N ILE A 175 -2.15 -12.16 1.64
CA ILE A 175 -1.55 -11.13 2.47
C ILE A 175 -2.66 -10.21 2.95
N ILE A 176 -2.65 -9.90 4.25
CA ILE A 176 -3.58 -8.93 4.85
C ILE A 176 -2.78 -7.94 5.68
N GLY A 177 -3.03 -6.66 5.44
CA GLY A 177 -2.48 -5.56 6.22
C GLY A 177 -3.57 -4.84 7.00
N PHE A 178 -3.33 -4.58 8.25
CA PHE A 178 -4.19 -3.81 9.15
C PHE A 178 -3.46 -2.53 9.55
N PHE A 179 -4.16 -1.41 9.54
CA PHE A 179 -3.58 -0.11 9.87
C PHE A 179 -4.39 0.59 10.95
N ASN A 180 -3.70 1.34 11.77
CA ASN A 180 -4.28 2.29 12.69
C ASN A 180 -3.82 3.70 12.32
N ARG A 181 -4.74 4.52 11.83
CA ARG A 181 -4.47 5.91 11.45
C ARG A 181 -4.73 6.90 12.60
N GLU A 182 -5.18 6.40 13.76
CA GLU A 182 -5.60 7.21 14.91
C GLU A 182 -4.47 7.36 15.94
N ASP A 183 -4.55 8.42 16.75
CA ASP A 183 -3.64 8.68 17.88
C ASP A 183 -3.96 7.85 19.14
N THR A 184 -4.92 6.93 19.03
CA THR A 184 -5.34 6.04 20.13
C THR A 184 -5.28 4.58 19.71
N LEU A 185 -5.29 3.67 20.67
CA LEU A 185 -5.40 2.23 20.41
C LEU A 185 -6.65 1.92 19.61
N GLN A 186 -6.50 1.07 18.59
CA GLN A 186 -7.61 0.64 17.74
C GLN A 186 -7.60 -0.86 17.55
N VAL A 187 -8.79 -1.44 17.51
CA VAL A 187 -8.96 -2.85 17.15
C VAL A 187 -9.29 -2.97 15.67
N ARG A 188 -8.65 -3.91 15.00
CA ARG A 188 -8.98 -4.31 13.63
C ARG A 188 -9.25 -5.82 13.62
N GLN A 189 -10.26 -6.22 12.86
CA GLN A 189 -10.63 -7.63 12.75
C GLN A 189 -11.14 -7.99 11.37
N ILE A 190 -10.97 -9.22 10.99
CA ILE A 190 -11.50 -9.81 9.76
C ILE A 190 -11.86 -11.28 9.98
N ASP A 191 -13.02 -11.68 9.54
CA ASP A 191 -13.36 -13.10 9.34
C ASP A 191 -12.87 -13.49 7.93
N PHE A 192 -12.05 -14.52 7.83
CA PHE A 192 -11.46 -14.92 6.54
C PHE A 192 -12.51 -15.36 5.52
N ARG A 193 -13.71 -15.74 5.97
CA ARG A 193 -14.85 -16.03 5.09
C ARG A 193 -15.26 -14.82 4.24
N GLN A 194 -15.01 -13.58 4.70
CA GLN A 194 -15.24 -12.37 3.90
C GLN A 194 -14.34 -12.31 2.65
N LEU A 195 -13.23 -13.03 2.66
CA LEU A 195 -12.33 -13.20 1.52
C LEU A 195 -12.58 -14.50 0.74
N GLY A 196 -13.68 -15.23 1.06
CA GLY A 196 -14.00 -16.52 0.47
C GLY A 196 -13.12 -17.67 0.99
N LEU A 197 -12.39 -17.47 2.10
CA LEU A 197 -11.52 -18.48 2.68
C LEU A 197 -12.31 -19.33 3.68
N LYS A 198 -12.11 -20.65 3.63
CA LYS A 198 -12.78 -21.62 4.51
C LYS A 198 -11.75 -22.37 5.35
N GLY A 199 -12.13 -22.66 6.60
CA GLY A 199 -11.28 -23.39 7.54
C GLY A 199 -10.13 -22.57 8.08
N LYS A 200 -9.26 -23.22 8.85
CA LYS A 200 -8.15 -22.57 9.53
C LYS A 200 -6.98 -22.34 8.60
N TRP A 201 -6.38 -21.17 8.73
CA TRP A 201 -5.20 -20.73 7.99
C TRP A 201 -4.03 -20.54 8.94
N ARG A 202 -2.84 -20.92 8.50
CA ARG A 202 -1.59 -20.58 9.21
C ARG A 202 -1.34 -19.10 9.03
N ILE A 203 -0.97 -18.44 10.12
CA ILE A 203 -0.81 -16.99 10.19
C ILE A 203 0.66 -16.70 10.52
N ARG A 204 1.31 -15.88 9.70
CA ARG A 204 2.68 -15.41 9.94
C ARG A 204 2.72 -13.90 9.98
N ASP A 205 3.26 -13.34 11.03
CA ASP A 205 3.58 -11.92 11.14
C ASP A 205 4.81 -11.59 10.28
N MET A 206 4.65 -10.73 9.29
CA MET A 206 5.71 -10.42 8.33
C MET A 206 6.72 -9.39 8.84
N TRP A 207 6.39 -8.62 9.88
CA TRP A 207 7.35 -7.73 10.54
C TRP A 207 8.13 -8.43 11.64
N LYS A 208 7.46 -9.22 12.48
CA LYS A 208 8.09 -9.94 13.58
C LYS A 208 8.75 -11.26 13.16
N HIS A 209 8.45 -11.72 11.94
CA HIS A 209 8.92 -13.01 11.42
C HIS A 209 8.52 -14.22 12.29
N THR A 210 7.34 -14.14 12.92
CA THR A 210 6.83 -15.17 13.82
C THR A 210 5.54 -15.77 13.30
N ASP A 211 5.39 -17.10 13.53
CA ASP A 211 4.15 -17.79 13.25
C ASP A 211 3.20 -17.66 14.45
N GLU A 212 1.93 -17.45 14.16
CA GLU A 212 0.86 -17.37 15.14
C GLU A 212 -0.04 -18.61 15.05
N ARG A 213 -0.92 -18.77 16.05
CA ARG A 213 -1.85 -19.91 16.08
C ARG A 213 -2.79 -19.86 14.86
N PRO A 214 -2.98 -20.98 14.13
CA PRO A 214 -3.90 -21.03 13.01
C PRO A 214 -5.35 -20.74 13.43
N ASP A 215 -6.04 -19.91 12.64
CA ASP A 215 -7.43 -19.53 12.90
C ASP A 215 -8.24 -19.35 11.60
N GLU A 216 -9.54 -19.10 11.75
CA GLU A 216 -10.51 -18.77 10.68
C GLU A 216 -10.82 -17.27 10.61
N ALA A 217 -10.32 -16.50 11.57
CA ALA A 217 -10.45 -15.06 11.69
C ALA A 217 -9.16 -14.47 12.28
N TYR A 218 -9.02 -13.17 12.20
CA TYR A 218 -7.92 -12.46 12.84
C TYR A 218 -8.40 -11.18 13.49
N GLN A 219 -7.94 -10.96 14.71
CA GLN A 219 -8.14 -9.72 15.45
C GLN A 219 -6.83 -9.23 16.01
N VAL A 220 -6.59 -7.93 15.92
CA VAL A 220 -5.39 -7.29 16.46
C VAL A 220 -5.72 -5.94 17.07
N THR A 221 -5.10 -5.65 18.22
CA THR A 221 -5.07 -4.30 18.81
C THR A 221 -3.80 -3.61 18.34
N LEU A 222 -3.96 -2.49 17.68
CA LEU A 222 -2.87 -1.68 17.12
C LEU A 222 -2.66 -0.43 17.96
N ALA A 223 -1.41 -0.18 18.34
CA ALA A 223 -0.98 1.09 18.91
C ALA A 223 -1.22 2.25 17.92
N PRO A 224 -1.16 3.51 18.37
CA PRO A 224 -1.21 4.66 17.49
C PRO A 224 -0.25 4.50 16.30
N HIS A 225 -0.76 4.78 15.10
CA HIS A 225 -0.01 4.76 13.84
C HIS A 225 0.60 3.40 13.44
N ALA A 226 0.33 2.34 14.21
CA ALA A 226 0.88 1.02 13.93
C ALA A 226 0.16 0.30 12.79
N CYS A 227 0.87 -0.63 12.19
CA CYS A 227 0.31 -1.62 11.29
C CYS A 227 0.59 -3.06 11.76
N LYS A 228 -0.10 -3.98 11.15
CA LYS A 228 0.17 -5.42 11.23
C LYS A 228 0.02 -6.00 9.83
N VAL A 229 1.02 -6.71 9.36
CA VAL A 229 0.94 -7.41 8.07
C VAL A 229 1.08 -8.91 8.33
N ILE A 230 0.09 -9.67 7.88
CA ILE A 230 0.08 -11.13 8.02
C ILE A 230 0.05 -11.83 6.67
N HIS A 231 0.76 -12.93 6.61
CA HIS A 231 0.72 -13.88 5.50
C HIS A 231 -0.09 -15.11 5.91
N LEU A 232 -1.12 -15.41 5.15
CA LEU A 232 -2.00 -16.57 5.35
C LEU A 232 -1.64 -17.66 4.37
N THR A 233 -1.30 -18.84 4.88
CA THR A 233 -1.10 -20.04 4.09
C THR A 233 -2.09 -21.14 4.50
N LYS A 234 -2.53 -21.93 3.55
CA LYS A 234 -3.51 -22.99 3.83
C LYS A 234 -2.92 -24.00 4.83
N SER A 235 -3.65 -24.22 5.92
CA SER A 235 -3.24 -25.26 6.86
C SER A 235 -3.38 -26.62 6.17
N THR A 236 -2.25 -27.25 5.86
CA THR A 236 -2.27 -28.66 5.45
C THR A 236 -2.67 -29.48 6.67
N LYS A 237 -3.77 -30.22 6.62
CA LYS A 237 -4.03 -31.26 7.63
C LYS A 237 -2.80 -32.17 7.63
N SER A 238 -2.06 -32.22 8.74
CA SER A 238 -1.17 -33.37 8.96
C SER A 238 -2.06 -34.59 8.94
N ARG A 239 -1.78 -35.46 7.97
CA ARG A 239 -2.33 -36.81 7.93
C ARG A 239 -1.83 -37.61 9.12
#